data_86f207e0f40a5cb66a35045bb21923da
#
_entry.id   86f207e0f40a5cb66a35045bb21923da
#
_cell.length_a   1.000
_cell.length_b   1.000
_cell.length_c   1.000
_cell.angle_alpha   90.00
_cell.angle_beta   90.00
_cell.angle_gamma   90.00
#
_symmetry.space_group_name_H-M   'P 1'
#
loop_
_entity.id
_entity.type
_entity.pdbx_description
1 polymer ?
#
loop_
_entity_poly.entity_id
_entity_poly.type
_entity_poly.pdbx_seq_one_letter_code
_entity_poly.pdbx_strand_id
1 'polypeptide(L)'
;STYNTSLSRIFMKKVIKNYIDKIENSKVYEVASISPLTKADNLSKELANNIFLKREDLQPTHSFKIRGAYNKIAHLYQSKKITEVATASAGNHAQGVAYSAKELGIKATIFMPKTTPLIKVNAVRNLKAKVVLIGNNFDDALKESKAFCKKNKVNFIHPFDDPLVIAGQGTVGMEISEQFPENLYAVFVAVGGGGLIAGIGAYLNRVHPNVKIIGVEAADSAGLHASVKAGKRVKLKEVGLFADGAAAKQIGKNNYELIKNFLDDSITVDTDEICAAVKDTFLETRTVPEPTGALALAGLKKYIGQKRIKNKNLIATYCGSNLNFESLG
;
A
#
# COMPACT_ATOMS: atom_id res chain seq x y z
N SER A 1 -26.09 -24.92 10.62
CA SER A 1 -24.94 -24.31 9.89
C SER A 1 -25.32 -23.07 9.06
N THR A 2 -26.53 -22.94 8.59
CA THR A 2 -27.03 -21.77 7.81
C THR A 2 -27.22 -20.50 8.64
N TYR A 3 -27.54 -20.59 9.92
CA TYR A 3 -27.67 -19.44 10.83
C TYR A 3 -26.32 -18.75 11.10
N ASN A 4 -25.24 -19.51 11.18
CA ASN A 4 -23.89 -18.98 11.43
C ASN A 4 -23.33 -18.22 10.22
N THR A 5 -23.74 -18.60 9.00
CA THR A 5 -23.32 -17.92 7.76
C THR A 5 -24.04 -16.60 7.53
N SER A 6 -25.31 -16.47 7.96
CA SER A 6 -26.07 -15.23 7.82
C SER A 6 -25.62 -14.15 8.81
N LEU A 7 -25.36 -14.53 10.06
CA LEU A 7 -24.85 -13.62 11.09
C LEU A 7 -23.43 -13.13 10.76
N SER A 8 -22.57 -13.97 10.25
CA SER A 8 -21.22 -13.59 9.82
C SER A 8 -21.25 -12.64 8.63
N ARG A 9 -22.16 -12.81 7.68
CA ARG A 9 -22.36 -11.89 6.54
C ARG A 9 -22.88 -10.52 6.99
N ILE A 10 -23.85 -10.50 7.92
CA ILE A 10 -24.38 -9.24 8.48
C ILE A 10 -23.29 -8.49 9.25
N PHE A 11 -22.53 -9.20 10.07
CA PHE A 11 -21.40 -8.62 10.81
C PHE A 11 -20.36 -8.03 9.87
N MET A 12 -19.96 -8.73 8.81
CA MET A 12 -18.98 -8.25 7.85
C MET A 12 -19.47 -7.05 7.04
N LYS A 13 -20.74 -7.00 6.66
CA LYS A 13 -21.35 -5.81 6.03
C LYS A 13 -21.25 -4.59 6.93
N LYS A 14 -21.45 -4.75 8.24
CA LYS A 14 -21.29 -3.67 9.23
C LYS A 14 -19.85 -3.22 9.36
N VAL A 15 -18.89 -4.16 9.36
CA VAL A 15 -17.45 -3.86 9.40
C VAL A 15 -17.04 -3.06 8.17
N ILE A 16 -17.42 -3.50 6.97
CA ILE A 16 -17.10 -2.81 5.71
C ILE A 16 -17.72 -1.41 5.70
N LYS A 17 -18.98 -1.26 6.11
CA LYS A 17 -19.63 0.05 6.23
C LYS A 17 -18.85 0.99 7.15
N ASN A 18 -18.37 0.49 8.27
CA ASN A 18 -17.55 1.27 9.20
C ASN A 18 -16.23 1.74 8.58
N TYR A 19 -15.59 0.91 7.73
CA TYR A 19 -14.42 1.35 6.97
C TYR A 19 -14.76 2.41 5.93
N ILE A 20 -15.88 2.30 5.22
CA ILE A 20 -16.34 3.31 4.27
C ILE A 20 -16.52 4.66 4.98
N ASP A 21 -17.21 4.67 6.13
CA ASP A 21 -17.39 5.87 6.93
C ASP A 21 -16.04 6.50 7.34
N LYS A 22 -15.07 5.67 7.73
CA LYS A 22 -13.71 6.14 8.05
C LYS A 22 -12.97 6.69 6.82
N ILE A 23 -13.14 6.10 5.65
CA ILE A 23 -12.53 6.55 4.39
C ILE A 23 -13.09 7.92 4.01
N GLU A 24 -14.41 8.07 4.00
CA GLU A 24 -15.10 9.31 3.65
C GLU A 24 -14.83 10.45 4.64
N ASN A 25 -14.60 10.13 5.90
CA ASN A 25 -14.24 11.09 6.95
C ASN A 25 -12.73 11.18 7.22
N SER A 26 -11.92 10.69 6.30
CA SER A 26 -10.46 10.74 6.45
C SER A 26 -9.92 12.17 6.35
N LYS A 27 -8.75 12.39 6.95
CA LYS A 27 -8.05 13.68 6.95
C LYS A 27 -6.94 13.76 5.88
N VAL A 28 -6.94 12.80 4.97
CA VAL A 28 -5.90 12.63 3.96
C VAL A 28 -5.66 13.91 3.15
N TYR A 29 -6.72 14.60 2.77
CA TYR A 29 -6.61 15.78 1.88
C TYR A 29 -6.13 17.06 2.56
N GLU A 30 -5.82 17.01 3.83
CA GLU A 30 -5.07 18.09 4.49
C GLU A 30 -3.60 18.15 3.99
N VAL A 31 -3.07 17.04 3.45
CA VAL A 31 -1.68 16.93 2.98
C VAL A 31 -1.51 16.24 1.63
N ALA A 32 -2.35 15.27 1.30
CA ALA A 32 -2.25 14.50 0.07
C ALA A 32 -3.03 15.17 -1.07
N SER A 33 -2.56 14.93 -2.28
CA SER A 33 -3.25 15.36 -3.50
C SER A 33 -4.13 14.23 -4.04
N ILE A 34 -5.23 14.60 -4.71
CA ILE A 34 -5.96 13.67 -5.57
C ILE A 34 -5.01 13.29 -6.71
N SER A 35 -4.65 12.01 -6.78
CA SER A 35 -3.70 11.56 -7.79
C SER A 35 -4.38 11.31 -9.13
N PRO A 36 -3.72 11.65 -10.26
CA PRO A 36 -4.32 11.45 -11.57
C PRO A 36 -4.33 9.97 -11.98
N LEU A 37 -5.22 9.65 -12.91
CA LEU A 37 -5.17 8.46 -13.73
C LEU A 37 -4.48 8.82 -15.06
N THR A 38 -3.30 8.25 -15.29
CA THR A 38 -2.56 8.43 -16.54
C THR A 38 -2.82 7.25 -17.47
N LYS A 39 -3.34 7.52 -18.67
CA LYS A 39 -3.49 6.46 -19.67
C LYS A 39 -2.12 6.03 -20.19
N ALA A 40 -1.85 4.75 -20.19
CA ALA A 40 -0.66 4.15 -20.78
C ALA A 40 -0.94 3.84 -22.25
N ASP A 41 -0.77 4.83 -23.13
CA ASP A 41 -1.22 4.74 -24.52
C ASP A 41 -0.51 3.65 -25.33
N ASN A 42 0.81 3.51 -25.18
CA ASN A 42 1.57 2.48 -25.90
C ASN A 42 1.20 1.09 -25.45
N LEU A 43 1.15 0.86 -24.14
CA LEU A 43 0.74 -0.43 -23.56
C LEU A 43 -0.71 -0.75 -23.90
N SER A 44 -1.59 0.23 -23.88
CA SER A 44 -3.00 0.05 -24.24
C SER A 44 -3.15 -0.46 -25.67
N LYS A 45 -2.39 0.10 -26.60
CA LYS A 45 -2.37 -0.33 -27.99
C LYS A 45 -1.76 -1.74 -28.14
N GLU A 46 -0.61 -1.96 -27.50
CA GLU A 46 0.12 -3.22 -27.57
C GLU A 46 -0.70 -4.40 -26.98
N LEU A 47 -1.35 -4.19 -25.86
CA LEU A 47 -2.09 -5.22 -25.14
C LEU A 47 -3.60 -5.24 -25.44
N ALA A 48 -4.05 -4.43 -26.39
CA ALA A 48 -5.45 -4.33 -26.83
C ALA A 48 -6.46 -4.17 -25.68
N ASN A 49 -6.13 -3.33 -24.70
CA ASN A 49 -6.96 -2.94 -23.58
C ASN A 49 -6.76 -1.45 -23.26
N ASN A 50 -7.64 -0.85 -22.47
CA ASN A 50 -7.44 0.50 -21.96
C ASN A 50 -6.78 0.41 -20.60
N ILE A 51 -5.51 0.80 -20.51
CA ILE A 51 -4.68 0.68 -19.31
C ILE A 51 -4.40 2.05 -18.72
N PHE A 52 -4.69 2.22 -17.44
CA PHE A 52 -4.47 3.45 -16.69
C PHE A 52 -3.59 3.18 -15.47
N LEU A 53 -2.73 4.13 -15.16
CA LEU A 53 -1.88 4.12 -13.96
C LEU A 53 -2.43 5.12 -12.95
N LYS A 54 -2.72 4.65 -11.74
CA LYS A 54 -3.09 5.52 -10.60
C LYS A 54 -1.82 6.04 -9.95
N ARG A 55 -1.56 7.33 -10.09
CA ARG A 55 -0.26 7.98 -9.92
C ARG A 55 0.05 8.39 -8.47
N GLU A 56 0.25 7.44 -7.60
CA GLU A 56 0.65 7.72 -6.21
C GLU A 56 2.13 8.15 -6.06
N ASP A 57 2.94 7.97 -7.09
CA ASP A 57 4.28 8.54 -7.20
C ASP A 57 4.29 10.09 -7.18
N LEU A 58 3.16 10.72 -7.51
CA LEU A 58 3.00 12.17 -7.53
C LEU A 58 2.56 12.77 -6.18
N GLN A 59 2.44 11.95 -5.13
CA GLN A 59 2.24 12.47 -3.79
C GLN A 59 3.48 13.22 -3.26
N PRO A 60 3.34 14.12 -2.26
CA PRO A 60 4.48 14.87 -1.72
C PRO A 60 5.65 14.01 -1.23
N THR A 61 5.37 12.78 -0.77
CA THR A 61 6.40 11.81 -0.36
C THR A 61 6.70 10.74 -1.41
N HIS A 62 6.22 10.93 -2.64
CA HIS A 62 6.42 10.02 -3.78
C HIS A 62 5.90 8.59 -3.57
N SER A 63 4.92 8.42 -2.67
CA SER A 63 4.19 7.16 -2.48
C SER A 63 2.84 7.40 -1.79
N PHE A 64 1.98 6.38 -1.84
CA PHE A 64 0.66 6.41 -1.19
C PHE A 64 0.71 6.43 0.34
N LYS A 65 1.83 6.07 0.95
CA LYS A 65 1.96 5.89 2.40
C LYS A 65 1.60 7.13 3.22
N ILE A 66 1.78 8.31 2.66
CA ILE A 66 1.38 9.57 3.29
C ILE A 66 -0.11 9.58 3.68
N ARG A 67 -0.97 8.96 2.90
CA ARG A 67 -2.42 8.91 3.14
C ARG A 67 -2.75 8.24 4.47
N GLY A 68 -2.33 7.01 4.64
CA GLY A 68 -2.61 6.24 5.87
C GLY A 68 -1.86 6.77 7.08
N ALA A 69 -0.60 7.11 6.93
CA ALA A 69 0.21 7.67 8.02
C ALA A 69 -0.39 8.98 8.53
N TYR A 70 -0.71 9.91 7.65
CA TYR A 70 -1.31 11.18 8.04
C TYR A 70 -2.69 11.00 8.67
N ASN A 71 -3.54 10.18 8.08
CA ASN A 71 -4.88 9.94 8.63
C ASN A 71 -4.83 9.43 10.08
N LYS A 72 -3.96 8.47 10.36
CA LYS A 72 -3.76 7.93 11.72
C LYS A 72 -3.23 8.99 12.67
N ILE A 73 -2.15 9.67 12.29
CA ILE A 73 -1.48 10.65 13.15
C ILE A 73 -2.38 11.86 13.41
N ALA A 74 -3.07 12.39 12.41
CA ALA A 74 -3.98 13.52 12.55
C ALA A 74 -5.16 13.20 13.50
N HIS A 75 -5.72 12.00 13.43
CA HIS A 75 -6.76 11.58 14.37
C HIS A 75 -6.23 11.48 15.81
N LEU A 76 -5.05 10.94 16.02
CA LEU A 76 -4.41 10.90 17.34
C LEU A 76 -4.10 12.30 17.84
N TYR A 77 -3.60 13.18 16.99
CA TYR A 77 -3.29 14.57 17.33
C TYR A 77 -4.54 15.32 17.78
N GLN A 78 -5.65 15.20 17.07
CA GLN A 78 -6.89 15.88 17.41
C GLN A 78 -7.55 15.31 18.68
N SER A 79 -7.60 13.98 18.82
CA SER A 79 -8.32 13.33 19.92
C SER A 79 -7.52 13.25 21.22
N LYS A 80 -6.20 13.04 21.13
CA LYS A 80 -5.33 12.78 22.29
C LYS A 80 -4.26 13.83 22.53
N LYS A 81 -4.19 14.86 21.68
CA LYS A 81 -3.17 15.93 21.78
C LYS A 81 -1.73 15.39 21.89
N ILE A 82 -1.43 14.35 21.13
CA ILE A 82 -0.09 13.76 21.13
C ILE A 82 0.97 14.77 20.68
N THR A 83 2.20 14.61 21.16
CA THR A 83 3.35 15.45 20.82
C THR A 83 4.45 14.71 20.09
N GLU A 84 4.34 13.38 20.00
CA GLU A 84 5.33 12.50 19.39
C GLU A 84 4.69 11.23 18.87
N VAL A 85 5.25 10.71 17.78
CA VAL A 85 4.95 9.38 17.22
C VAL A 85 6.25 8.65 16.92
N ALA A 86 6.18 7.33 16.79
CA ALA A 86 7.33 6.53 16.38
C ALA A 86 6.90 5.38 15.47
N THR A 87 7.82 4.91 14.66
CA THR A 87 7.63 3.72 13.85
C THR A 87 8.97 3.06 13.52
N ALA A 88 8.92 1.88 12.95
CA ALA A 88 10.08 1.20 12.36
C ALA A 88 9.85 1.03 10.87
N SER A 89 10.68 1.64 10.06
CA SER A 89 10.63 1.55 8.60
C SER A 89 11.86 2.23 8.00
N ALA A 90 12.39 1.68 6.93
CA ALA A 90 13.45 2.30 6.14
C ALA A 90 12.95 2.83 4.78
N GLY A 91 11.65 2.79 4.52
CA GLY A 91 11.08 3.11 3.20
C GLY A 91 9.95 4.14 3.24
N ASN A 92 8.94 3.88 2.44
CA ASN A 92 7.83 4.82 2.21
C ASN A 92 7.03 5.16 3.47
N HIS A 93 6.82 4.19 4.35
CA HIS A 93 6.10 4.44 5.61
C HIS A 93 6.88 5.39 6.52
N ALA A 94 8.20 5.25 6.60
CA ALA A 94 9.07 6.17 7.36
C ALA A 94 8.89 7.61 6.87
N GLN A 95 8.92 7.82 5.56
CA GLN A 95 8.71 9.14 4.96
C GLN A 95 7.28 9.67 5.20
N GLY A 96 6.28 8.81 5.10
CA GLY A 96 4.90 9.18 5.39
C GLY A 96 4.69 9.64 6.84
N VAL A 97 5.27 8.92 7.80
CA VAL A 97 5.21 9.29 9.23
C VAL A 97 5.99 10.59 9.49
N ALA A 98 7.21 10.70 8.99
CA ALA A 98 8.05 11.88 9.17
C ALA A 98 7.40 13.15 8.59
N TYR A 99 6.88 13.06 7.37
CA TYR A 99 6.18 14.17 6.72
C TYR A 99 4.93 14.58 7.51
N SER A 100 4.13 13.62 7.93
CA SER A 100 2.89 13.88 8.69
C SER A 100 3.16 14.56 10.03
N ALA A 101 4.17 14.09 10.76
CA ALA A 101 4.59 14.70 12.01
C ALA A 101 5.09 16.14 11.83
N LYS A 102 5.87 16.37 10.78
CA LYS A 102 6.34 17.72 10.41
C LYS A 102 5.19 18.67 10.15
N GLU A 103 4.21 18.26 9.36
CA GLU A 103 3.02 19.06 9.03
C GLU A 103 2.18 19.42 10.28
N LEU A 104 2.12 18.53 11.25
CA LEU A 104 1.39 18.73 12.51
C LEU A 104 2.23 19.39 13.62
N GLY A 105 3.51 19.65 13.37
CA GLY A 105 4.42 20.26 14.35
C GLY A 105 4.72 19.36 15.54
N ILE A 106 4.69 18.05 15.38
CA ILE A 106 5.03 17.06 16.41
C ILE A 106 6.32 16.31 16.07
N LYS A 107 6.88 15.62 17.05
CA LYS A 107 8.12 14.84 16.88
C LYS A 107 7.82 13.48 16.25
N ALA A 108 8.73 13.02 15.43
CA ALA A 108 8.75 11.64 14.92
C ALA A 108 10.12 11.00 15.20
N THR A 109 10.09 9.78 15.72
CA THR A 109 11.28 8.94 15.90
C THR A 109 11.14 7.69 15.05
N ILE A 110 12.06 7.52 14.10
CA ILE A 110 12.03 6.45 13.10
C ILE A 110 13.19 5.49 13.36
N PHE A 111 12.85 4.24 13.63
CA PHE A 111 13.82 3.18 13.86
C PHE A 111 14.13 2.46 12.54
N MET A 112 15.41 2.32 12.22
CA MET A 112 15.93 1.66 11.04
C MET A 112 17.08 0.72 11.40
N PRO A 113 17.27 -0.39 10.67
CA PRO A 113 18.48 -1.20 10.82
C PRO A 113 19.76 -0.38 10.53
N LYS A 114 20.86 -0.73 11.17
CA LYS A 114 22.18 -0.11 10.91
C LYS A 114 22.63 -0.26 9.45
N THR A 115 22.13 -1.28 8.76
CA THR A 115 22.43 -1.57 7.35
C THR A 115 21.65 -0.68 6.35
N THR A 116 20.79 0.21 6.83
CA THR A 116 19.97 1.07 5.95
C THR A 116 20.85 1.99 5.10
N PRO A 117 20.68 2.04 3.79
CA PRO A 117 21.41 2.96 2.92
C PRO A 117 21.25 4.42 3.35
N LEU A 118 22.34 5.17 3.26
CA LEU A 118 22.39 6.57 3.72
C LEU A 118 21.35 7.45 3.00
N ILE A 119 21.07 7.18 1.74
CA ILE A 119 20.05 7.91 0.97
C ILE A 119 18.66 7.82 1.64
N LYS A 120 18.30 6.66 2.14
CA LYS A 120 17.02 6.45 2.85
C LYS A 120 17.02 7.14 4.22
N VAL A 121 18.11 7.05 4.94
CA VAL A 121 18.28 7.75 6.24
C VAL A 121 18.14 9.25 6.04
N ASN A 122 18.84 9.83 5.06
CA ASN A 122 18.82 11.26 4.79
C ASN A 122 17.44 11.74 4.31
N ALA A 123 16.72 10.95 3.53
CA ALA A 123 15.36 11.29 3.11
C ALA A 123 14.44 11.56 4.32
N VAL A 124 14.56 10.76 5.36
CA VAL A 124 13.77 10.91 6.60
C VAL A 124 14.29 12.05 7.48
N ARG A 125 15.62 12.20 7.61
CA ARG A 125 16.23 13.33 8.35
C ARG A 125 15.87 14.67 7.72
N ASN A 126 15.82 14.75 6.40
CA ASN A 126 15.41 15.97 5.69
C ASN A 126 13.95 16.38 5.99
N LEU A 127 13.13 15.43 6.40
CA LEU A 127 11.78 15.67 6.91
C LEU A 127 11.73 16.00 8.41
N LYS A 128 12.89 16.31 9.01
CA LYS A 128 13.04 16.72 10.43
C LYS A 128 12.70 15.62 11.45
N ALA A 129 12.60 14.37 11.04
CA ALA A 129 12.44 13.26 11.97
C ALA A 129 13.80 12.85 12.58
N LYS A 130 13.74 12.32 13.80
CA LYS A 130 14.88 11.66 14.45
C LYS A 130 14.99 10.23 13.91
N VAL A 131 16.16 9.86 13.40
CA VAL A 131 16.46 8.48 12.98
C VAL A 131 17.30 7.80 14.04
N VAL A 132 16.87 6.61 14.46
CA VAL A 132 17.62 5.73 15.36
C VAL A 132 18.04 4.51 14.56
N LEU A 133 19.34 4.39 14.30
CA LEU A 133 19.94 3.23 13.63
C LEU A 133 20.26 2.16 14.65
N ILE A 134 19.55 1.05 14.65
CA ILE A 134 19.66 0.00 15.65
C ILE A 134 19.37 -1.40 15.08
N GLY A 135 20.15 -2.38 15.55
CA GLY A 135 20.01 -3.76 15.10
C GLY A 135 20.57 -4.01 13.70
N ASN A 136 20.50 -5.27 13.28
CA ASN A 136 21.07 -5.72 12.02
C ASN A 136 20.01 -5.97 10.93
N ASN A 137 18.73 -6.01 11.32
CA ASN A 137 17.60 -6.27 10.43
C ASN A 137 16.36 -5.48 10.87
N PHE A 138 15.31 -5.57 10.06
CA PHE A 138 14.04 -4.89 10.33
C PHE A 138 13.39 -5.37 11.64
N ASP A 139 13.44 -6.66 11.94
CA ASP A 139 12.83 -7.22 13.16
C ASP A 139 13.46 -6.65 14.43
N ASP A 140 14.79 -6.45 14.44
CA ASP A 140 15.49 -5.79 15.55
C ASP A 140 15.00 -4.35 15.73
N ALA A 141 14.95 -3.57 14.65
CA ALA A 141 14.49 -2.19 14.67
C ALA A 141 13.02 -2.09 15.12
N LEU A 142 12.17 -2.99 14.66
CA LEU A 142 10.76 -3.06 15.07
C LEU A 142 10.62 -3.34 16.57
N LYS A 143 11.38 -4.29 17.10
CA LYS A 143 11.38 -4.63 18.53
C LYS A 143 11.77 -3.43 19.38
N GLU A 144 12.85 -2.75 19.01
CA GLU A 144 13.33 -1.57 19.73
C GLU A 144 12.36 -0.40 19.65
N SER A 145 11.74 -0.18 18.50
CA SER A 145 10.68 0.82 18.30
C SER A 145 9.49 0.59 19.23
N LYS A 146 9.03 -0.64 19.34
CA LYS A 146 7.92 -1.00 20.25
C LYS A 146 8.29 -0.84 21.71
N ALA A 147 9.52 -1.20 22.09
CA ALA A 147 10.03 -1.00 23.45
C ALA A 147 10.11 0.49 23.81
N PHE A 148 10.60 1.32 22.88
CA PHE A 148 10.63 2.77 23.01
C PHE A 148 9.23 3.35 23.22
N CYS A 149 8.26 2.94 22.39
CA CYS A 149 6.88 3.41 22.48
C CYS A 149 6.24 3.06 23.83
N LYS A 150 6.47 1.84 24.31
CA LYS A 150 5.95 1.39 25.62
C LYS A 150 6.56 2.19 26.77
N LYS A 151 7.90 2.34 26.78
CA LYS A 151 8.63 3.05 27.82
C LYS A 151 8.25 4.53 27.92
N ASN A 152 8.12 5.18 26.77
CA ASN A 152 7.92 6.63 26.68
C ASN A 152 6.45 7.03 26.47
N LYS A 153 5.52 6.09 26.44
CA LYS A 153 4.09 6.31 26.17
C LYS A 153 3.84 7.04 24.85
N VAL A 154 4.61 6.67 23.82
CA VAL A 154 4.51 7.19 22.46
C VAL A 154 3.67 6.23 21.61
N ASN A 155 2.83 6.75 20.72
CA ASN A 155 2.07 5.92 19.81
C ASN A 155 2.96 5.38 18.69
N PHE A 156 2.95 4.06 18.54
CA PHE A 156 3.51 3.38 17.37
C PHE A 156 2.55 3.48 16.20
N ILE A 157 3.06 3.91 15.05
CA ILE A 157 2.26 4.01 13.82
C ILE A 157 2.52 2.78 12.95
N HIS A 158 1.55 1.88 12.90
CA HIS A 158 1.66 0.65 12.12
C HIS A 158 1.64 0.95 10.61
N PRO A 159 2.50 0.32 9.80
CA PRO A 159 2.61 0.61 8.37
C PRO A 159 1.41 0.17 7.52
N PHE A 160 0.57 -0.73 7.98
CA PHE A 160 -0.55 -1.26 7.21
C PHE A 160 -1.71 -1.87 8.03
N ASP A 161 -1.47 -2.39 9.22
CA ASP A 161 -2.49 -3.11 10.00
C ASP A 161 -3.11 -2.25 11.09
N ASP A 162 -3.76 -1.19 10.66
CA ASP A 162 -4.48 -0.26 11.53
C ASP A 162 -5.70 0.28 10.79
N PRO A 163 -6.91 0.30 11.39
CA PRO A 163 -8.13 0.76 10.73
C PRO A 163 -8.05 2.17 10.15
N LEU A 164 -7.37 3.11 10.81
CA LEU A 164 -7.23 4.47 10.32
C LEU A 164 -6.16 4.59 9.21
N VAL A 165 -5.13 3.75 9.25
CA VAL A 165 -4.16 3.64 8.15
C VAL A 165 -4.85 3.05 6.92
N ILE A 166 -5.59 1.95 7.08
CA ILE A 166 -6.37 1.32 6.00
C ILE A 166 -7.35 2.33 5.39
N ALA A 167 -8.06 3.09 6.22
CA ALA A 167 -9.01 4.10 5.77
C ALA A 167 -8.32 5.20 4.93
N GLY A 168 -7.15 5.66 5.34
CA GLY A 168 -6.37 6.61 4.56
C GLY A 168 -6.02 6.07 3.18
N GLN A 169 -5.59 4.81 3.10
CA GLN A 169 -5.29 4.14 1.82
C GLN A 169 -6.56 3.96 0.97
N GLY A 170 -7.71 3.76 1.61
CA GLY A 170 -9.00 3.61 0.95
C GLY A 170 -9.45 4.83 0.15
N THR A 171 -8.88 6.02 0.43
CA THR A 171 -9.15 7.23 -0.36
C THR A 171 -8.66 7.09 -1.81
N VAL A 172 -7.68 6.23 -2.08
CA VAL A 172 -7.30 5.89 -3.47
C VAL A 172 -8.48 5.22 -4.19
N GLY A 173 -9.17 4.31 -3.53
CA GLY A 173 -10.38 3.66 -4.09
C GLY A 173 -11.54 4.65 -4.29
N MET A 174 -11.73 5.58 -3.37
CA MET A 174 -12.71 6.66 -3.50
C MET A 174 -12.42 7.53 -4.73
N GLU A 175 -11.16 7.95 -4.92
CA GLU A 175 -10.74 8.71 -6.11
C GLU A 175 -10.94 7.94 -7.41
N ILE A 176 -10.58 6.65 -7.45
CA ILE A 176 -10.81 5.78 -8.61
C ILE A 176 -12.29 5.74 -8.96
N SER A 177 -13.16 5.58 -7.96
CA SER A 177 -14.61 5.57 -8.15
C SER A 177 -15.13 6.85 -8.83
N GLU A 178 -14.60 8.00 -8.44
CA GLU A 178 -14.99 9.29 -9.02
C GLU A 178 -14.37 9.53 -10.40
N GLN A 179 -13.12 9.12 -10.61
CA GLN A 179 -12.37 9.31 -11.86
C GLN A 179 -12.79 8.33 -12.95
N PHE A 180 -13.26 7.14 -12.58
CA PHE A 180 -13.67 6.10 -13.51
C PHE A 180 -15.02 5.49 -13.09
N PRO A 181 -16.13 6.23 -13.21
CA PRO A 181 -17.42 5.85 -12.64
C PRO A 181 -18.11 4.67 -13.34
N GLU A 182 -17.76 4.39 -14.60
CA GLU A 182 -18.46 3.38 -15.40
C GLU A 182 -17.50 2.48 -16.18
N ASN A 183 -17.91 1.22 -16.37
CA ASN A 183 -17.22 0.25 -17.25
C ASN A 183 -15.78 -0.09 -16.83
N LEU A 184 -15.42 0.12 -15.57
CA LEU A 184 -14.14 -0.35 -15.04
C LEU A 184 -14.22 -1.88 -14.85
N TYR A 185 -13.28 -2.61 -15.44
CA TYR A 185 -13.24 -4.06 -15.36
C TYR A 185 -12.48 -4.55 -14.13
N ALA A 186 -11.27 -4.05 -13.90
CA ALA A 186 -10.42 -4.49 -12.80
C ALA A 186 -9.45 -3.41 -12.33
N VAL A 187 -9.11 -3.48 -11.04
CA VAL A 187 -8.03 -2.72 -10.41
C VAL A 187 -6.99 -3.69 -9.89
N PHE A 188 -5.75 -3.50 -10.32
CA PHE A 188 -4.58 -4.27 -9.89
C PHE A 188 -3.83 -3.47 -8.83
N VAL A 189 -3.60 -4.07 -7.68
CA VAL A 189 -3.03 -3.41 -6.52
C VAL A 189 -1.80 -4.16 -6.01
N ALA A 190 -0.69 -3.46 -5.86
CA ALA A 190 0.51 -3.99 -5.22
C ALA A 190 0.25 -4.34 -3.76
N VAL A 191 0.69 -5.51 -3.32
CA VAL A 191 0.43 -6.03 -1.98
C VAL A 191 1.75 -6.32 -1.25
N GLY A 192 1.94 -5.62 -0.14
CA GLY A 192 2.91 -5.97 0.89
C GLY A 192 2.16 -6.48 2.13
N GLY A 193 1.96 -5.61 3.11
CA GLY A 193 1.12 -5.92 4.29
C GLY A 193 -0.38 -5.92 4.02
N GLY A 194 -0.81 -5.39 2.88
CA GLY A 194 -2.21 -5.42 2.42
C GLY A 194 -3.05 -4.19 2.76
N GLY A 195 -2.44 -3.12 3.29
CA GLY A 195 -3.20 -1.91 3.66
C GLY A 195 -3.85 -1.21 2.47
N LEU A 196 -3.13 -1.09 1.36
CA LEU A 196 -3.63 -0.44 0.15
C LEU A 196 -4.80 -1.21 -0.47
N ILE A 197 -4.63 -2.50 -0.71
CA ILE A 197 -5.70 -3.33 -1.30
C ILE A 197 -6.89 -3.47 -0.37
N ALA A 198 -6.67 -3.55 0.94
CA ALA A 198 -7.75 -3.59 1.92
C ALA A 198 -8.62 -2.33 1.84
N GLY A 199 -8.01 -1.15 1.79
CA GLY A 199 -8.72 0.12 1.68
C GLY A 199 -9.41 0.31 0.33
N ILE A 200 -8.69 0.13 -0.77
CA ILE A 200 -9.24 0.24 -2.13
C ILE A 200 -10.39 -0.74 -2.32
N GLY A 201 -10.18 -2.00 -1.96
CA GLY A 201 -11.15 -3.05 -2.17
C GLY A 201 -12.40 -2.89 -1.34
N ALA A 202 -12.27 -2.48 -0.06
CA ALA A 202 -13.42 -2.20 0.79
C ALA A 202 -14.33 -1.12 0.19
N TYR A 203 -13.73 -0.05 -0.32
CA TYR A 203 -14.51 1.04 -0.94
C TYR A 203 -15.12 0.61 -2.27
N LEU A 204 -14.33 0.13 -3.21
CA LEU A 204 -14.80 -0.23 -4.56
C LEU A 204 -15.80 -1.39 -4.55
N ASN A 205 -15.60 -2.39 -3.72
CA ASN A 205 -16.55 -3.49 -3.62
C ASN A 205 -17.95 -3.03 -3.16
N ARG A 206 -18.00 -1.96 -2.35
CA ARG A 206 -19.26 -1.37 -1.89
C ARG A 206 -19.95 -0.54 -2.96
N VAL A 207 -19.21 0.33 -3.66
CA VAL A 207 -19.79 1.29 -4.62
C VAL A 207 -19.83 0.76 -6.06
N HIS A 208 -18.90 -0.12 -6.42
CA HIS A 208 -18.80 -0.75 -7.73
C HIS A 208 -18.54 -2.27 -7.60
N PRO A 209 -19.53 -3.05 -7.15
CA PRO A 209 -19.34 -4.47 -6.80
C PRO A 209 -18.93 -5.36 -7.98
N ASN A 210 -19.08 -4.89 -9.22
CA ASN A 210 -18.70 -5.63 -10.42
C ASN A 210 -17.22 -5.42 -10.81
N VAL A 211 -16.54 -4.44 -10.22
CA VAL A 211 -15.11 -4.23 -10.46
C VAL A 211 -14.29 -5.31 -9.76
N LYS A 212 -13.43 -5.97 -10.51
CA LYS A 212 -12.52 -6.98 -9.96
C LYS A 212 -11.38 -6.33 -9.21
N ILE A 213 -11.09 -6.84 -8.02
CA ILE A 213 -9.95 -6.43 -7.19
C ILE A 213 -8.91 -7.53 -7.23
N ILE A 214 -7.74 -7.23 -7.78
CA ILE A 214 -6.68 -8.21 -8.02
C ILE A 214 -5.41 -7.76 -7.30
N GLY A 215 -4.94 -8.61 -6.38
CA GLY A 215 -3.70 -8.38 -5.65
C GLY A 215 -2.50 -8.89 -6.44
N VAL A 216 -1.42 -8.11 -6.44
CA VAL A 216 -0.16 -8.49 -7.08
C VAL A 216 0.98 -8.45 -6.08
N GLU A 217 1.70 -9.55 -5.99
CA GLU A 217 2.85 -9.70 -5.09
C GLU A 217 4.09 -10.15 -5.86
N ALA A 218 5.27 -9.79 -5.35
CA ALA A 218 6.51 -10.43 -5.78
C ALA A 218 6.49 -11.91 -5.36
N ALA A 219 6.94 -12.81 -6.23
CA ALA A 219 6.88 -14.26 -6.00
C ALA A 219 7.62 -14.70 -4.72
N ASP A 220 8.68 -13.98 -4.33
CA ASP A 220 9.49 -14.24 -3.14
C ASP A 220 8.98 -13.57 -1.85
N SER A 221 7.84 -12.88 -1.91
CA SER A 221 7.17 -12.25 -0.77
C SER A 221 5.64 -12.31 -0.88
N ALA A 222 5.11 -13.44 -1.32
CA ALA A 222 3.71 -13.64 -1.68
C ALA A 222 2.86 -14.14 -0.48
N GLY A 223 2.76 -13.35 0.58
CA GLY A 223 2.02 -13.71 1.80
C GLY A 223 0.50 -13.76 1.61
N LEU A 224 -0.07 -12.88 0.81
CA LEU A 224 -1.51 -12.90 0.48
C LEU A 224 -1.85 -14.15 -0.34
N HIS A 225 -1.10 -14.41 -1.40
CA HIS A 225 -1.30 -15.59 -2.26
C HIS A 225 -1.24 -16.89 -1.44
N ALA A 226 -0.23 -17.04 -0.58
CA ALA A 226 -0.10 -18.18 0.33
C ALA A 226 -1.28 -18.28 1.31
N SER A 227 -1.74 -17.14 1.85
CA SER A 227 -2.85 -17.09 2.80
C SER A 227 -4.19 -17.45 2.16
N VAL A 228 -4.45 -16.97 0.96
CA VAL A 228 -5.65 -17.33 0.18
C VAL A 228 -5.67 -18.83 -0.11
N LYS A 229 -4.55 -19.38 -0.57
CA LYS A 229 -4.40 -20.81 -0.84
C LYS A 229 -4.60 -21.67 0.41
N ALA A 230 -4.12 -21.22 1.57
CA ALA A 230 -4.23 -21.94 2.83
C ALA A 230 -5.58 -21.72 3.56
N GLY A 231 -6.38 -20.75 3.12
CA GLY A 231 -7.61 -20.35 3.81
C GLY A 231 -7.40 -19.69 5.17
N LYS A 232 -6.17 -19.28 5.49
CA LYS A 232 -5.78 -18.61 6.75
C LYS A 232 -4.53 -17.76 6.54
N ARG A 233 -4.30 -16.81 7.44
CA ARG A 233 -3.06 -16.01 7.41
C ARG A 233 -1.83 -16.91 7.54
N VAL A 234 -0.90 -16.78 6.60
CA VAL A 234 0.37 -17.52 6.57
C VAL A 234 1.51 -16.55 6.84
N LYS A 235 2.42 -16.92 7.72
CA LYS A 235 3.66 -16.20 7.97
C LYS A 235 4.77 -16.83 7.13
N LEU A 236 5.36 -16.05 6.23
CA LEU A 236 6.50 -16.46 5.42
C LEU A 236 7.76 -16.56 6.29
N LYS A 237 8.61 -17.54 6.01
CA LYS A 237 9.91 -17.69 6.71
C LYS A 237 10.86 -16.57 6.29
N GLU A 238 10.93 -16.31 5.00
CA GLU A 238 11.81 -15.33 4.38
C GLU A 238 11.03 -14.53 3.35
N VAL A 239 11.52 -13.33 3.03
CA VAL A 239 11.00 -12.46 1.98
C VAL A 239 12.16 -11.94 1.14
N GLY A 240 11.92 -11.80 -0.17
CA GLY A 240 12.87 -11.14 -1.07
C GLY A 240 12.91 -9.63 -0.83
N LEU A 241 14.03 -9.01 -1.16
CA LEU A 241 14.28 -7.60 -0.90
C LEU A 241 14.27 -6.72 -2.16
N PHE A 242 14.12 -7.30 -3.35
CA PHE A 242 14.09 -6.51 -4.58
C PHE A 242 12.91 -5.54 -4.59
N ALA A 243 11.70 -6.01 -4.28
CA ALA A 243 10.53 -5.18 -4.05
C ALA A 243 10.34 -4.91 -2.55
N ASP A 244 11.29 -4.21 -1.94
CA ASP A 244 11.41 -4.03 -0.49
C ASP A 244 10.20 -3.32 0.14
N GLY A 245 9.56 -2.42 -0.58
CA GLY A 245 8.32 -1.76 -0.14
C GLY A 245 7.13 -2.72 0.04
N ALA A 246 7.20 -3.92 -0.52
CA ALA A 246 6.19 -4.99 -0.41
C ALA A 246 6.72 -6.24 0.33
N ALA A 247 7.88 -6.15 0.98
CA ALA A 247 8.53 -7.28 1.65
C ALA A 247 7.99 -7.51 3.07
N ALA A 248 6.69 -7.77 3.20
CA ALA A 248 6.07 -8.13 4.46
C ALA A 248 6.01 -9.66 4.65
N LYS A 249 6.42 -10.14 5.84
CA LYS A 249 6.38 -11.58 6.15
C LYS A 249 4.97 -12.12 6.33
N GLN A 250 4.02 -11.27 6.65
CA GLN A 250 2.63 -11.67 6.88
C GLN A 250 1.68 -10.52 6.56
N ILE A 251 0.57 -10.84 5.91
CA ILE A 251 -0.56 -9.91 5.73
C ILE A 251 -1.09 -9.47 7.09
N GLY A 252 -1.44 -8.20 7.22
CA GLY A 252 -2.08 -7.68 8.42
C GLY A 252 -3.38 -8.41 8.74
N LYS A 253 -3.69 -8.55 10.02
CA LYS A 253 -4.90 -9.25 10.49
C LYS A 253 -6.18 -8.55 9.99
N ASN A 254 -6.29 -7.25 10.23
CA ASN A 254 -7.44 -6.46 9.75
C ASN A 254 -7.51 -6.48 8.22
N ASN A 255 -6.36 -6.40 7.57
CA ASN A 255 -6.25 -6.42 6.10
C ASN A 255 -6.80 -7.73 5.53
N TYR A 256 -6.35 -8.86 6.05
CA TYR A 256 -6.80 -10.18 5.59
C TYR A 256 -8.31 -10.38 5.81
N GLU A 257 -8.83 -9.97 6.95
CA GLU A 257 -10.26 -10.06 7.27
C GLU A 257 -11.13 -9.25 6.29
N LEU A 258 -10.63 -8.13 5.79
CA LEU A 258 -11.30 -7.35 4.74
C LEU A 258 -11.12 -7.99 3.36
N ILE A 259 -9.87 -8.27 2.98
CA ILE A 259 -9.48 -8.72 1.64
C ILE A 259 -10.20 -9.99 1.22
N LYS A 260 -10.32 -10.97 2.12
CA LYS A 260 -10.99 -12.25 1.82
C LYS A 260 -12.45 -12.13 1.38
N ASN A 261 -13.10 -10.97 1.61
CA ASN A 261 -14.50 -10.74 1.25
C ASN A 261 -14.68 -10.22 -0.18
N PHE A 262 -13.64 -9.66 -0.79
CA PHE A 262 -13.76 -9.01 -2.11
C PHE A 262 -12.64 -9.36 -3.10
N LEU A 263 -11.61 -10.06 -2.67
CA LEU A 263 -10.51 -10.40 -3.58
C LEU A 263 -10.99 -11.34 -4.68
N ASP A 264 -10.80 -10.94 -5.93
CA ASP A 264 -11.15 -11.74 -7.08
C ASP A 264 -10.01 -12.67 -7.52
N ASP A 265 -8.77 -12.19 -7.44
CA ASP A 265 -7.59 -12.99 -7.78
C ASP A 265 -6.34 -12.44 -7.08
N SER A 266 -5.33 -13.29 -6.96
CA SER A 266 -3.99 -12.93 -6.50
C SER A 266 -2.95 -13.45 -7.48
N ILE A 267 -2.06 -12.57 -7.92
CA ILE A 267 -1.04 -12.87 -8.94
C ILE A 267 0.32 -12.67 -8.32
N THR A 268 1.24 -13.58 -8.63
CA THR A 268 2.66 -13.42 -8.28
C THR A 268 3.47 -13.13 -9.53
N VAL A 269 4.45 -12.25 -9.40
CA VAL A 269 5.38 -11.87 -10.47
C VAL A 269 6.83 -12.05 -10.02
N ASP A 270 7.68 -12.45 -10.95
CA ASP A 270 9.11 -12.59 -10.68
C ASP A 270 9.88 -11.27 -10.92
N THR A 271 11.17 -11.28 -10.63
CA THR A 271 12.04 -10.11 -10.79
C THR A 271 12.09 -9.62 -12.23
N ASP A 272 12.14 -10.51 -13.22
CA ASP A 272 12.18 -10.12 -14.63
C ASP A 272 10.88 -9.44 -15.07
N GLU A 273 9.74 -9.97 -14.62
CA GLU A 273 8.42 -9.37 -14.86
C GLU A 273 8.30 -7.98 -14.23
N ILE A 274 8.85 -7.80 -13.02
CA ILE A 274 8.89 -6.50 -12.34
C ILE A 274 9.79 -5.53 -13.10
N CYS A 275 11.00 -5.95 -13.51
CA CYS A 275 11.92 -5.11 -14.27
C CYS A 275 11.33 -4.65 -15.61
N ALA A 276 10.64 -5.54 -16.32
CA ALA A 276 9.92 -5.19 -17.54
C ALA A 276 8.85 -4.11 -17.28
N ALA A 277 8.10 -4.23 -16.19
CA ALA A 277 7.10 -3.23 -15.79
C ALA A 277 7.71 -1.90 -15.34
N VAL A 278 8.89 -1.90 -14.73
CA VAL A 278 9.65 -0.66 -14.43
C VAL A 278 9.96 0.09 -15.72
N LYS A 279 10.49 -0.61 -16.72
CA LYS A 279 10.77 -0.03 -18.04
C LYS A 279 9.51 0.51 -18.71
N ASP A 280 8.44 -0.27 -18.74
CA ASP A 280 7.18 0.14 -19.35
C ASP A 280 6.60 1.39 -18.66
N THR A 281 6.63 1.43 -17.33
CA THR A 281 6.18 2.60 -16.56
C THR A 281 6.97 3.84 -16.93
N PHE A 282 8.31 3.72 -17.04
CA PHE A 282 9.15 4.84 -17.47
C PHE A 282 8.79 5.32 -18.88
N LEU A 283 8.61 4.40 -19.82
CA LEU A 283 8.26 4.76 -21.20
C LEU A 283 6.90 5.48 -21.31
N GLU A 284 5.94 5.09 -20.45
CA GLU A 284 4.62 5.72 -20.43
C GLU A 284 4.56 7.05 -19.66
N THR A 285 5.35 7.21 -18.60
CA THR A 285 5.22 8.35 -17.68
C THR A 285 6.44 9.28 -17.63
N ARG A 286 7.59 8.84 -18.12
CA ARG A 286 8.92 9.49 -17.95
C ARG A 286 9.34 9.65 -16.49
N THR A 287 8.76 8.84 -15.61
CA THR A 287 9.19 8.70 -14.22
C THR A 287 9.63 7.27 -13.94
N VAL A 288 10.55 7.07 -13.02
CA VAL A 288 11.07 5.74 -12.69
C VAL A 288 10.41 5.24 -11.41
N PRO A 289 9.61 4.16 -11.48
CA PRO A 289 9.05 3.57 -10.27
C PRO A 289 10.12 2.82 -9.47
N GLU A 290 9.95 2.78 -8.16
CA GLU A 290 10.59 1.73 -7.38
C GLU A 290 10.02 0.36 -7.79
N PRO A 291 10.71 -0.75 -7.55
CA PRO A 291 10.22 -2.07 -7.95
C PRO A 291 8.80 -2.37 -7.45
N THR A 292 8.49 -2.06 -6.20
CA THR A 292 7.13 -2.18 -5.63
C THR A 292 6.11 -1.33 -6.40
N GLY A 293 6.51 -0.15 -6.87
CA GLY A 293 5.65 0.74 -7.67
C GLY A 293 5.23 0.17 -9.01
N ALA A 294 5.98 -0.79 -9.56
CA ALA A 294 5.73 -1.45 -10.83
C ALA A 294 5.01 -2.81 -10.68
N LEU A 295 4.84 -3.33 -9.46
CA LEU A 295 4.23 -4.65 -9.21
C LEU A 295 2.85 -4.78 -9.85
N ALA A 296 1.97 -3.83 -9.62
CA ALA A 296 0.60 -3.89 -10.12
C ALA A 296 0.55 -3.98 -11.65
N LEU A 297 1.38 -3.19 -12.34
CA LEU A 297 1.47 -3.24 -13.80
C LEU A 297 2.02 -4.58 -14.28
N ALA A 298 3.03 -5.13 -13.61
CA ALA A 298 3.57 -6.46 -13.95
C ALA A 298 2.46 -7.53 -13.85
N GLY A 299 1.66 -7.50 -12.80
CA GLY A 299 0.53 -8.41 -12.61
C GLY A 299 -0.57 -8.20 -13.64
N LEU A 300 -0.88 -6.96 -14.00
CA LEU A 300 -1.85 -6.61 -15.04
C LEU A 300 -1.45 -7.19 -16.39
N LYS A 301 -0.20 -7.03 -16.80
CA LYS A 301 0.35 -7.59 -18.04
C LYS A 301 0.23 -9.12 -18.04
N LYS A 302 0.63 -9.77 -16.95
CA LYS A 302 0.54 -11.21 -16.79
C LYS A 302 -0.90 -11.72 -16.86
N TYR A 303 -1.83 -11.05 -16.21
CA TYR A 303 -3.25 -11.36 -16.21
C TYR A 303 -3.87 -11.28 -17.62
N ILE A 304 -3.58 -10.22 -18.38
CA ILE A 304 -4.03 -10.08 -19.76
C ILE A 304 -3.58 -11.28 -20.60
N GLY A 305 -2.32 -11.69 -20.47
CA GLY A 305 -1.77 -12.85 -21.18
C GLY A 305 -2.44 -14.17 -20.79
N GLN A 306 -2.64 -14.38 -19.50
CA GLN A 306 -3.25 -15.62 -18.98
C GLN A 306 -4.75 -15.74 -19.29
N LYS A 307 -5.49 -14.64 -19.12
CA LYS A 307 -6.96 -14.62 -19.30
C LYS A 307 -7.39 -14.27 -20.72
N ARG A 308 -6.46 -13.82 -21.56
CA ARG A 308 -6.71 -13.43 -22.95
C ARG A 308 -7.83 -12.39 -23.10
N ILE A 309 -7.89 -11.43 -22.17
CA ILE A 309 -8.89 -10.35 -22.20
C ILE A 309 -8.51 -9.27 -23.20
N LYS A 310 -9.52 -8.64 -23.82
CA LYS A 310 -9.37 -7.52 -24.75
C LYS A 310 -10.46 -6.49 -24.52
N ASN A 311 -10.18 -5.26 -24.91
CA ASN A 311 -11.13 -4.14 -24.86
C ASN A 311 -11.72 -3.89 -23.46
N LYS A 312 -10.92 -4.14 -22.43
CA LYS A 312 -11.28 -3.88 -21.03
C LYS A 312 -10.62 -2.64 -20.50
N ASN A 313 -11.27 -1.97 -19.56
CA ASN A 313 -10.72 -0.83 -18.83
C ASN A 313 -10.07 -1.34 -17.56
N LEU A 314 -8.77 -1.14 -17.44
CA LEU A 314 -7.93 -1.68 -16.38
C LEU A 314 -7.12 -0.57 -15.71
N ILE A 315 -7.04 -0.61 -14.39
CA ILE A 315 -6.20 0.29 -13.60
C ILE A 315 -5.14 -0.51 -12.87
N ALA A 316 -3.89 -0.06 -12.93
CA ALA A 316 -2.82 -0.52 -12.05
C ALA A 316 -2.39 0.62 -11.12
N THR A 317 -2.21 0.33 -9.83
CA THR A 317 -1.66 1.31 -8.90
C THR A 317 -0.17 1.49 -9.17
N TYR A 318 0.24 2.73 -9.45
CA TYR A 318 1.63 3.15 -9.44
C TYR A 318 1.93 3.71 -8.05
N CYS A 319 2.28 2.83 -7.12
CA CYS A 319 2.19 3.13 -5.69
C CYS A 319 3.36 3.91 -5.11
N GLY A 320 4.52 3.97 -5.78
CA GLY A 320 5.65 4.75 -5.30
C GLY A 320 6.84 4.80 -6.26
N SER A 321 7.68 5.83 -6.08
CA SER A 321 8.89 6.09 -6.86
C SER A 321 10.13 6.42 -6.01
N ASN A 322 10.16 6.00 -4.75
CA ASN A 322 11.31 6.17 -3.88
C ASN A 322 12.37 5.09 -4.17
N LEU A 323 13.02 5.24 -5.31
CA LEU A 323 13.99 4.30 -5.83
C LEU A 323 15.40 4.59 -5.28
N ASN A 324 16.09 3.54 -4.87
CA ASN A 324 17.55 3.55 -4.75
C ASN A 324 18.14 3.01 -6.05
N PHE A 325 18.76 3.89 -6.86
CA PHE A 325 19.34 3.49 -8.15
C PHE A 325 20.39 2.40 -8.03
N GLU A 326 21.16 2.35 -6.95
CA GLU A 326 22.16 1.31 -6.71
C GLU A 326 21.55 -0.10 -6.62
N SER A 327 20.27 -0.22 -6.36
CA SER A 327 19.56 -1.51 -6.29
C SER A 327 19.13 -2.04 -7.67
N LEU A 328 19.30 -1.27 -8.74
CA LEU A 328 18.97 -1.66 -10.11
C LEU A 328 20.17 -2.19 -10.90
N GLY A 329 21.39 -2.11 -10.34
CA GLY A 329 22.62 -2.54 -10.98
C GLY A 329 23.01 -4.00 -10.74
#